data_b2e6be8872526b2998535767e6ef0832
#
_entry.id   b2e6be8872526b2998535767e6ef0832
#
_cell.length_a   1.000
_cell.length_b   1.000
_cell.length_c   1.000
_cell.angle_alpha   90.00
_cell.angle_beta   90.00
_cell.angle_gamma   90.00
#
_symmetry.space_group_name_H-M   'P 1'
#
loop_
_entity.id
_entity.type
_entity.pdbx_description
1 polymer ?
#
loop_
_entity_poly.entity_id
_entity_poly.type
_entity_poly.pdbx_seq_one_letter_code
_entity_poly.pdbx_strand_id
1 'polypeptide(L)'
;IETFYPGGRVLSTGHGFSGLARKKLLQILQERCLELGVEIEFGVEVEDLSVYKDYDLIIAADGVNSAIRERHAEIFKPSTDWRKCKFSWLGTTKPLEAFTFVFKETPHGLFAVHAYPFDRETSTWIVECREETWKAAGLDTASEADTVAFCSELFKEELDGHELLINRSTWRTFPTVRCERWAHENIVLLGDSAHTAHFSIGSGTKLAMEDATALVKAFQENGLNDVKGTLEAYQAARRVDVIKLQKAAQTSLEWFENAERYVHQTPAQFQFNLMTRSKRITYENLALRDPALV
;
A
#
# COMPACT_ATOMS: atom_id res chain seq x y z
N ILE A 1 15.62 -2.88 -9.88
CA ILE A 1 14.86 -1.62 -9.69
C ILE A 1 15.44 -0.59 -10.61
N GLU A 2 14.59 0.01 -11.42
CA GLU A 2 14.94 1.06 -12.36
C GLU A 2 14.47 2.41 -11.84
N THR A 3 15.29 3.45 -12.00
CA THR A 3 14.96 4.79 -11.51
C THR A 3 15.30 5.83 -12.56
N PHE A 4 14.30 6.61 -12.97
CA PHE A 4 14.43 7.81 -13.81
C PHE A 4 14.28 9.04 -12.91
N TYR A 5 15.19 9.98 -13.01
CA TYR A 5 15.15 11.21 -12.23
C TYR A 5 15.91 12.34 -12.98
N PRO A 6 15.85 13.62 -12.58
CA PRO A 6 16.50 14.70 -13.31
C PRO A 6 18.00 14.51 -13.60
N GLY A 7 18.71 13.76 -12.77
CA GLY A 7 20.14 13.43 -12.97
C GLY A 7 20.41 12.27 -13.94
N GLY A 8 19.38 11.60 -14.48
CA GLY A 8 19.49 10.50 -15.44
C GLY A 8 18.73 9.23 -15.08
N ARG A 9 19.24 8.10 -15.53
CA ARG A 9 18.68 6.75 -15.31
C ARG A 9 19.66 5.89 -14.53
N VAL A 10 19.16 5.17 -13.53
CA VAL A 10 19.94 4.20 -12.74
C VAL A 10 19.21 2.86 -12.71
N LEU A 11 19.93 1.78 -12.93
CA LEU A 11 19.44 0.41 -12.75
C LEU A 11 20.17 -0.23 -11.58
N SER A 12 19.45 -0.60 -10.53
CA SER A 12 19.95 -1.37 -9.41
C SER A 12 19.48 -2.82 -9.52
N THR A 13 20.39 -3.76 -9.37
CA THR A 13 20.16 -5.20 -9.58
C THR A 13 20.05 -5.97 -8.26
N GLY A 14 19.81 -7.29 -8.31
CA GLY A 14 19.78 -8.15 -7.11
C GLY A 14 18.52 -7.97 -6.23
N HIS A 15 17.49 -7.27 -6.72
CA HIS A 15 16.22 -7.07 -6.02
C HIS A 15 15.13 -7.96 -6.62
N GLY A 16 14.67 -8.94 -5.84
CA GLY A 16 13.52 -9.74 -6.23
C GLY A 16 12.22 -8.94 -6.11
N PHE A 17 11.38 -8.98 -7.14
CA PHE A 17 10.04 -8.44 -7.15
C PHE A 17 9.10 -9.39 -7.89
N SER A 18 7.87 -9.55 -7.37
CA SER A 18 6.80 -10.29 -8.05
C SER A 18 5.50 -9.52 -7.90
N GLY A 19 4.86 -9.21 -9.00
CA GLY A 19 3.53 -8.63 -9.06
C GLY A 19 2.48 -9.69 -9.37
N LEU A 20 1.28 -9.49 -8.88
CA LEU A 20 0.11 -10.31 -9.18
C LEU A 20 -1.11 -9.40 -9.29
N ALA A 21 -1.91 -9.59 -10.33
CA ALA A 21 -3.17 -8.88 -10.47
C ALA A 21 -4.08 -9.15 -9.29
N ARG A 22 -4.59 -8.09 -8.64
CA ARG A 22 -5.47 -8.20 -7.47
C ARG A 22 -6.67 -9.14 -7.72
N LYS A 23 -7.26 -9.05 -8.91
CA LYS A 23 -8.39 -9.90 -9.31
C LYS A 23 -8.00 -11.38 -9.29
N LYS A 24 -6.78 -11.72 -9.76
CA LYS A 24 -6.29 -13.10 -9.77
C LYS A 24 -6.05 -13.63 -8.36
N LEU A 25 -5.48 -12.80 -7.48
CA LEU A 25 -5.30 -13.17 -6.07
C LEU A 25 -6.65 -13.45 -5.40
N LEU A 26 -7.64 -12.55 -5.58
CA LEU A 26 -8.98 -12.74 -5.04
C LEU A 26 -9.64 -14.00 -5.57
N GLN A 27 -9.52 -14.29 -6.87
CA GLN A 27 -10.05 -15.51 -7.48
C GLN A 27 -9.46 -16.77 -6.82
N ILE A 28 -8.15 -16.83 -6.67
CA ILE A 28 -7.45 -17.97 -6.04
C ILE A 28 -7.97 -18.20 -4.61
N LEU A 29 -8.11 -17.13 -3.83
CA LEU A 29 -8.57 -17.22 -2.44
C LEU A 29 -10.05 -17.63 -2.36
N GLN A 30 -10.92 -17.06 -3.21
CA GLN A 30 -12.33 -17.39 -3.26
C GLN A 30 -12.57 -18.83 -3.69
N GLU A 31 -11.89 -19.30 -4.74
CA GLU A 31 -11.95 -20.70 -5.18
C GLU A 31 -11.58 -21.64 -4.02
N ARG A 32 -10.51 -21.32 -3.29
CA ARG A 32 -10.10 -22.12 -2.14
C ARG A 32 -11.11 -22.09 -0.99
N CYS A 33 -11.73 -20.95 -0.71
CA CYS A 33 -12.80 -20.85 0.30
C CYS A 33 -13.98 -21.74 -0.06
N LEU A 34 -14.42 -21.71 -1.31
CA LEU A 34 -15.55 -22.55 -1.79
C LEU A 34 -15.21 -24.03 -1.70
N GLU A 35 -14.00 -24.47 -2.08
CA GLU A 35 -13.52 -25.84 -1.94
C GLU A 35 -13.56 -26.34 -0.47
N LEU A 36 -13.35 -25.43 0.47
CA LEU A 36 -13.37 -25.72 1.91
C LEU A 36 -14.78 -25.61 2.52
N GLY A 37 -15.80 -25.33 1.71
CA GLY A 37 -17.18 -25.19 2.17
C GLY A 37 -17.48 -23.87 2.88
N VAL A 38 -16.64 -22.83 2.69
CA VAL A 38 -16.93 -21.50 3.22
C VAL A 38 -18.01 -20.85 2.37
N GLU A 39 -19.06 -20.37 3.01
CA GLU A 39 -20.11 -19.61 2.37
C GLU A 39 -19.65 -18.17 2.08
N ILE A 40 -19.84 -17.71 0.86
CA ILE A 40 -19.47 -16.35 0.42
C ILE A 40 -20.70 -15.67 -0.16
N GLU A 41 -21.10 -14.55 0.43
CA GLU A 41 -22.16 -13.69 -0.09
C GLU A 41 -21.54 -12.45 -0.73
N PHE A 42 -21.90 -12.19 -1.98
CA PHE A 42 -21.45 -11.02 -2.74
C PHE A 42 -22.51 -9.94 -2.80
N GLY A 43 -22.09 -8.67 -2.89
CA GLY A 43 -23.00 -7.53 -3.01
C GLY A 43 -23.75 -7.22 -1.71
N VAL A 44 -23.29 -7.73 -0.58
CA VAL A 44 -23.85 -7.46 0.75
C VAL A 44 -22.93 -6.46 1.46
N GLU A 45 -23.53 -5.32 1.85
CA GLU A 45 -22.89 -4.34 2.73
C GLU A 45 -23.37 -4.57 4.16
N VAL A 46 -22.43 -4.78 5.09
CA VAL A 46 -22.76 -5.00 6.50
C VAL A 46 -22.82 -3.66 7.21
N GLU A 47 -24.06 -3.21 7.45
CA GLU A 47 -24.29 -1.95 8.15
C GLU A 47 -24.46 -2.12 9.66
N ASP A 48 -25.01 -3.25 10.12
CA ASP A 48 -25.31 -3.51 11.52
C ASP A 48 -24.83 -4.91 11.93
N LEU A 49 -24.06 -4.98 13.01
CA LEU A 49 -23.59 -6.24 13.57
C LEU A 49 -24.62 -6.95 14.44
N SER A 50 -25.73 -6.31 14.79
CA SER A 50 -26.77 -6.93 15.65
C SER A 50 -27.36 -8.21 15.05
N VAL A 51 -27.40 -8.30 13.70
CA VAL A 51 -27.87 -9.50 12.97
C VAL A 51 -26.88 -10.67 13.05
N TYR A 52 -25.64 -10.40 13.46
CA TYR A 52 -24.57 -11.41 13.60
C TYR A 52 -24.18 -11.69 15.05
N LYS A 53 -24.93 -11.17 16.02
CA LYS A 53 -24.62 -11.28 17.47
C LYS A 53 -24.48 -12.72 17.99
N ASP A 54 -25.12 -13.66 17.32
CA ASP A 54 -25.13 -15.08 17.71
C ASP A 54 -23.94 -15.87 17.13
N TYR A 55 -23.04 -15.21 16.36
CA TYR A 55 -21.80 -15.81 15.90
C TYR A 55 -20.74 -15.82 17.01
N ASP A 56 -19.98 -16.89 17.10
CA ASP A 56 -18.90 -17.04 18.10
C ASP A 56 -17.77 -16.04 17.87
N LEU A 57 -17.49 -15.65 16.61
CA LEU A 57 -16.44 -14.72 16.21
C LEU A 57 -16.89 -13.88 15.01
N ILE A 58 -16.67 -12.59 15.08
CA ILE A 58 -16.87 -11.65 13.98
C ILE A 58 -15.53 -11.05 13.61
N ILE A 59 -15.08 -11.25 12.37
CA ILE A 59 -13.84 -10.70 11.83
C ILE A 59 -14.19 -9.53 10.92
N ALA A 60 -13.95 -8.30 11.38
CA ALA A 60 -14.16 -7.10 10.59
C ALA A 60 -12.91 -6.83 9.74
N ALA A 61 -12.98 -7.18 8.44
CA ALA A 61 -11.95 -6.97 7.43
C ALA A 61 -12.45 -6.03 6.31
N ASP A 62 -13.28 -5.06 6.69
CA ASP A 62 -14.00 -4.12 5.82
C ASP A 62 -13.14 -2.94 5.32
N GLY A 63 -11.82 -3.01 5.55
CA GLY A 63 -10.83 -2.17 4.90
C GLY A 63 -10.64 -0.80 5.56
N VAL A 64 -9.95 0.09 4.84
CA VAL A 64 -9.50 1.40 5.35
C VAL A 64 -10.65 2.29 5.82
N ASN A 65 -11.82 2.18 5.19
CA ASN A 65 -13.03 2.92 5.54
C ASN A 65 -13.97 2.11 6.45
N SER A 66 -13.44 1.22 7.25
CA SER A 66 -14.19 0.30 8.11
C SER A 66 -15.35 0.98 8.87
N ALA A 67 -16.57 0.60 8.52
CA ALA A 67 -17.78 1.06 9.21
C ALA A 67 -17.86 0.46 10.63
N ILE A 68 -17.36 -0.76 10.79
CA ILE A 68 -17.32 -1.46 12.09
C ILE A 68 -16.39 -0.72 13.05
N ARG A 69 -15.18 -0.35 12.59
CA ARG A 69 -14.23 0.43 13.40
C ARG A 69 -14.83 1.75 13.85
N GLU A 70 -15.46 2.50 12.94
CA GLU A 70 -16.00 3.83 13.24
C GLU A 70 -17.21 3.75 14.20
N ARG A 71 -18.10 2.78 14.03
CA ARG A 71 -19.23 2.57 14.95
C ARG A 71 -18.81 2.23 16.36
N HIS A 72 -17.67 1.55 16.51
CA HIS A 72 -17.10 1.17 17.79
C HIS A 72 -15.85 1.98 18.15
N ALA A 73 -15.78 3.26 17.70
CA ALA A 73 -14.61 4.12 17.86
C ALA A 73 -14.19 4.31 19.32
N GLU A 74 -15.15 4.42 20.24
CA GLU A 74 -14.89 4.53 21.68
C GLU A 74 -14.13 3.31 22.23
N ILE A 75 -14.27 2.15 21.60
CA ILE A 75 -13.64 0.90 22.01
C ILE A 75 -12.29 0.72 21.30
N PHE A 76 -12.28 0.78 19.97
CA PHE A 76 -11.09 0.55 19.18
C PHE A 76 -10.11 1.73 19.19
N LYS A 77 -10.59 2.93 19.54
CA LYS A 77 -9.83 4.18 19.61
C LYS A 77 -8.95 4.39 18.39
N PRO A 78 -9.57 4.51 17.21
CA PRO A 78 -8.83 4.75 15.99
C PRO A 78 -8.21 6.13 15.97
N SER A 79 -7.05 6.23 15.33
CA SER A 79 -6.43 7.48 14.93
C SER A 79 -6.06 7.42 13.47
N THR A 80 -6.24 8.54 12.75
CA THR A 80 -5.92 8.64 11.33
C THR A 80 -4.98 9.81 11.10
N ASP A 81 -3.82 9.52 10.51
CA ASP A 81 -2.85 10.52 10.05
C ASP A 81 -3.01 10.69 8.54
N TRP A 82 -3.52 11.86 8.12
CA TRP A 82 -3.65 12.25 6.72
C TRP A 82 -2.38 12.92 6.25
N ARG A 83 -1.79 12.33 5.21
CA ARG A 83 -0.49 12.78 4.73
C ARG A 83 -0.59 13.91 3.70
N LYS A 84 0.57 14.46 3.31
CA LYS A 84 0.65 15.67 2.48
C LYS A 84 0.56 15.39 0.98
N CYS A 85 0.94 14.17 0.56
CA CYS A 85 0.93 13.82 -0.85
C CYS A 85 -0.45 13.37 -1.31
N LYS A 86 -0.77 13.74 -2.53
CA LYS A 86 -1.86 13.21 -3.32
C LYS A 86 -1.33 12.12 -4.23
N PHE A 87 -2.09 11.08 -4.45
CA PHE A 87 -1.75 10.05 -5.43
C PHE A 87 -2.95 9.69 -6.29
N SER A 88 -2.67 9.30 -7.53
CA SER A 88 -3.63 8.69 -8.45
C SER A 88 -3.12 7.33 -8.91
N TRP A 89 -3.98 6.33 -8.85
CA TRP A 89 -3.64 4.96 -9.19
C TRP A 89 -4.08 4.65 -10.60
N LEU A 90 -3.12 4.67 -11.54
CA LEU A 90 -3.30 4.36 -12.94
C LEU A 90 -2.73 2.97 -13.27
N GLY A 91 -3.06 2.47 -14.45
CA GLY A 91 -2.35 1.39 -15.12
C GLY A 91 -1.64 1.90 -16.36
N THR A 92 -0.85 1.04 -17.01
CA THR A 92 -0.26 1.29 -18.32
C THR A 92 -0.18 0.01 -19.13
N THR A 93 -0.28 0.14 -20.45
CA THR A 93 -0.01 -0.95 -21.41
C THR A 93 1.49 -1.23 -21.55
N LYS A 94 2.36 -0.49 -20.85
CA LYS A 94 3.82 -0.75 -20.87
C LYS A 94 4.15 -1.95 -20.00
N PRO A 95 4.69 -3.04 -20.58
CA PRO A 95 5.20 -4.17 -19.81
C PRO A 95 6.58 -3.80 -19.22
N LEU A 96 6.59 -3.43 -17.95
CA LEU A 96 7.85 -3.10 -17.27
C LEU A 96 8.63 -4.36 -16.92
N GLU A 97 9.94 -4.33 -17.08
CA GLU A 97 10.83 -5.44 -16.71
C GLU A 97 11.25 -5.41 -15.24
N ALA A 98 11.10 -4.27 -14.60
CA ALA A 98 11.53 -4.04 -13.22
C ALA A 98 10.55 -3.14 -12.47
N PHE A 99 10.64 -3.15 -11.14
CA PHE A 99 10.03 -2.09 -10.35
C PHE A 99 10.69 -0.76 -10.73
N THR A 100 9.89 0.19 -11.17
CA THR A 100 10.35 1.45 -11.76
C THR A 100 9.89 2.64 -10.93
N PHE A 101 10.82 3.53 -10.61
CA PHE A 101 10.54 4.85 -10.07
C PHE A 101 10.81 5.91 -11.14
N VAL A 102 9.95 6.90 -11.24
CA VAL A 102 10.17 8.09 -12.07
C VAL A 102 10.01 9.32 -11.20
N PHE A 103 10.96 10.26 -11.29
CA PHE A 103 10.88 11.56 -10.63
C PHE A 103 11.04 12.63 -11.70
N LYS A 104 10.01 13.47 -11.84
CA LYS A 104 9.99 14.49 -12.89
C LYS A 104 9.67 15.86 -12.30
N GLU A 105 10.60 16.80 -12.46
CA GLU A 105 10.41 18.19 -12.08
C GLU A 105 9.58 18.91 -13.13
N THR A 106 8.67 19.75 -12.66
CA THR A 106 7.84 20.60 -13.50
C THR A 106 7.81 22.02 -12.93
N PRO A 107 7.30 23.02 -13.67
CA PRO A 107 7.05 24.36 -13.10
C PRO A 107 6.09 24.37 -11.91
N HIS A 108 5.33 23.28 -11.72
CA HIS A 108 4.36 23.11 -10.62
C HIS A 108 4.97 22.45 -9.38
N GLY A 109 6.12 21.77 -9.52
CA GLY A 109 6.80 20.99 -8.49
C GLY A 109 7.14 19.58 -8.97
N LEU A 110 7.52 18.70 -8.04
CA LEU A 110 7.95 17.34 -8.32
C LEU A 110 6.78 16.35 -8.38
N PHE A 111 6.76 15.53 -9.42
CA PHE A 111 5.94 14.34 -9.53
C PHE A 111 6.80 13.08 -9.39
N ALA A 112 6.33 12.11 -8.63
CA ALA A 112 6.95 10.80 -8.50
C ALA A 112 6.02 9.71 -9.02
N VAL A 113 6.59 8.65 -9.61
CA VAL A 113 5.86 7.47 -10.06
C VAL A 113 6.42 6.23 -9.39
N HIS A 114 5.51 5.36 -8.95
CA HIS A 114 5.78 4.00 -8.53
C HIS A 114 5.15 3.07 -9.55
N ALA A 115 5.95 2.39 -10.35
CA ALA A 115 5.44 1.52 -11.40
C ALA A 115 6.03 0.11 -11.30
N TYR A 116 5.21 -0.90 -11.60
CA TYR A 116 5.63 -2.29 -11.57
C TYR A 116 4.69 -3.18 -12.40
N PRO A 117 5.21 -4.25 -13.01
CA PRO A 117 4.36 -5.20 -13.73
C PRO A 117 3.50 -6.02 -12.78
N PHE A 118 2.27 -6.31 -13.15
CA PHE A 118 1.41 -7.26 -12.45
C PHE A 118 0.90 -8.40 -13.34
N ASP A 119 1.10 -8.27 -14.64
CA ASP A 119 0.99 -9.35 -15.63
C ASP A 119 2.00 -9.15 -16.78
N ARG A 120 1.84 -9.89 -17.89
CA ARG A 120 2.78 -9.86 -19.01
C ARG A 120 2.63 -8.64 -19.92
N GLU A 121 1.49 -7.98 -19.90
CA GLU A 121 1.12 -6.94 -20.87
C GLU A 121 0.85 -5.59 -20.21
N THR A 122 0.65 -5.59 -18.88
CA THR A 122 0.24 -4.39 -18.14
C THR A 122 1.06 -4.18 -16.88
N SER A 123 1.17 -2.92 -16.53
CA SER A 123 1.84 -2.49 -15.29
C SER A 123 0.98 -1.49 -14.51
N THR A 124 1.17 -1.45 -13.21
CA THR A 124 0.67 -0.39 -12.35
C THR A 124 1.49 0.87 -12.58
N TRP A 125 0.83 2.04 -12.53
CA TRP A 125 1.45 3.36 -12.67
C TRP A 125 0.83 4.31 -11.64
N ILE A 126 1.45 4.42 -10.47
CA ILE A 126 0.95 5.27 -9.38
C ILE A 126 1.68 6.60 -9.46
N VAL A 127 0.95 7.68 -9.71
CA VAL A 127 1.50 9.04 -9.71
C VAL A 127 1.27 9.67 -8.35
N GLU A 128 2.33 10.22 -7.76
CA GLU A 128 2.32 10.87 -6.46
C GLU A 128 2.95 12.25 -6.55
N CYS A 129 2.36 13.25 -5.90
CA CYS A 129 2.93 14.58 -5.74
C CYS A 129 2.41 15.25 -4.45
N ARG A 130 3.07 16.31 -4.02
CA ARG A 130 2.60 17.12 -2.89
C ARG A 130 1.28 17.82 -3.24
N GLU A 131 0.48 18.12 -2.24
CA GLU A 131 -0.82 18.80 -2.44
C GLU A 131 -0.65 20.16 -3.12
N GLU A 132 0.40 20.89 -2.81
CA GLU A 132 0.71 22.18 -3.43
C GLU A 132 0.99 22.02 -4.93
N THR A 133 1.78 21.00 -5.32
CA THR A 133 2.07 20.64 -6.70
C THR A 133 0.81 20.25 -7.47
N TRP A 134 -0.02 19.41 -6.83
CA TRP A 134 -1.30 18.95 -7.37
C TRP A 134 -2.24 20.12 -7.69
N LYS A 135 -2.38 21.08 -6.76
CA LYS A 135 -3.18 22.30 -6.95
C LYS A 135 -2.59 23.22 -8.01
N ALA A 136 -1.26 23.45 -7.98
CA ALA A 136 -0.58 24.31 -8.95
C ALA A 136 -0.68 23.76 -10.39
N ALA A 137 -0.78 22.46 -10.55
CA ALA A 137 -1.01 21.79 -11.84
C ALA A 137 -2.49 21.76 -12.27
N GLY A 138 -3.43 22.31 -11.46
CA GLY A 138 -4.87 22.30 -11.75
C GLY A 138 -5.54 20.93 -11.67
N LEU A 139 -4.89 19.97 -11.01
CA LEU A 139 -5.37 18.59 -10.92
C LEU A 139 -6.45 18.40 -9.83
N ASP A 140 -6.65 19.40 -8.98
CA ASP A 140 -7.70 19.43 -7.95
C ASP A 140 -9.11 19.56 -8.51
N THR A 141 -9.23 20.10 -9.71
CA THR A 141 -10.49 20.25 -10.44
C THR A 141 -10.56 19.40 -11.71
N ALA A 142 -9.50 18.65 -12.01
CA ALA A 142 -9.40 17.83 -13.22
C ALA A 142 -10.29 16.58 -13.14
N SER A 143 -10.92 16.23 -14.26
CA SER A 143 -11.56 14.93 -14.42
C SER A 143 -10.54 13.79 -14.46
N GLU A 144 -10.99 12.53 -14.39
CA GLU A 144 -10.10 11.38 -14.60
C GLU A 144 -9.45 11.43 -15.99
N ALA A 145 -10.19 11.84 -17.03
CA ALA A 145 -9.66 11.95 -18.40
C ALA A 145 -8.58 13.05 -18.50
N ASP A 146 -8.82 14.22 -17.88
CA ASP A 146 -7.83 15.31 -17.85
C ASP A 146 -6.57 14.90 -17.06
N THR A 147 -6.76 14.17 -15.96
CA THR A 147 -5.64 13.60 -15.17
C THR A 147 -4.80 12.66 -16.02
N VAL A 148 -5.43 11.77 -16.79
CA VAL A 148 -4.73 10.83 -17.68
C VAL A 148 -4.02 11.57 -18.78
N ALA A 149 -4.65 12.55 -19.41
CA ALA A 149 -4.04 13.37 -20.47
C ALA A 149 -2.81 14.12 -19.95
N PHE A 150 -2.93 14.77 -18.77
CA PHE A 150 -1.79 15.45 -18.13
C PHE A 150 -0.65 14.48 -17.83
N CYS A 151 -0.94 13.35 -17.19
CA CYS A 151 0.08 12.37 -16.84
C CYS A 151 0.71 11.71 -18.08
N SER A 152 -0.07 11.46 -19.14
CA SER A 152 0.45 10.91 -20.41
C SER A 152 1.43 11.84 -21.09
N GLU A 153 1.15 13.14 -21.11
CA GLU A 153 2.09 14.11 -21.66
C GLU A 153 3.31 14.29 -20.74
N LEU A 154 3.12 14.38 -19.43
CA LEU A 154 4.21 14.54 -18.48
C LEU A 154 5.22 13.39 -18.55
N PHE A 155 4.74 12.14 -18.64
CA PHE A 155 5.57 10.93 -18.63
C PHE A 155 5.73 10.28 -20.00
N LYS A 156 5.54 11.04 -21.07
CA LYS A 156 5.56 10.55 -22.46
C LYS A 156 6.84 9.81 -22.84
N GLU A 157 7.99 10.30 -22.36
CA GLU A 157 9.28 9.66 -22.63
C GLU A 157 9.38 8.30 -21.92
N GLU A 158 8.96 8.24 -20.65
CA GLU A 158 9.04 7.03 -19.84
C GLU A 158 7.95 6.02 -20.22
N LEU A 159 6.84 6.47 -20.76
CA LEU A 159 5.79 5.62 -21.31
C LEU A 159 6.16 5.02 -22.67
N ASP A 160 7.04 5.66 -23.45
CA ASP A 160 7.59 5.13 -24.70
C ASP A 160 6.51 4.69 -25.71
N GLY A 161 5.50 5.53 -25.91
CA GLY A 161 4.38 5.27 -26.81
C GLY A 161 3.26 4.40 -26.25
N HIS A 162 3.37 3.92 -25.02
CA HIS A 162 2.32 3.18 -24.33
C HIS A 162 1.28 4.09 -23.69
N GLU A 163 0.07 3.56 -23.51
CA GLU A 163 -1.06 4.29 -22.94
C GLU A 163 -1.14 4.16 -21.40
N LEU A 164 -1.66 5.20 -20.75
CA LEU A 164 -2.14 5.13 -19.39
C LEU A 164 -3.59 4.65 -19.36
N LEU A 165 -3.89 3.78 -18.41
CA LEU A 165 -5.20 3.15 -18.24
C LEU A 165 -5.90 3.71 -16.99
N ILE A 166 -7.18 4.07 -17.15
CA ILE A 166 -8.04 4.52 -16.04
C ILE A 166 -8.50 3.31 -15.22
N ASN A 167 -8.41 3.43 -13.91
CA ASN A 167 -8.89 2.42 -12.98
C ASN A 167 -9.49 3.09 -11.72
N ARG A 168 -10.57 3.86 -11.88
CA ARG A 168 -11.12 4.74 -10.83
C ARG A 168 -10.00 5.64 -10.28
N SER A 169 -9.29 6.28 -11.20
CA SER A 169 -8.02 6.97 -10.97
C SER A 169 -8.19 8.37 -10.41
N THR A 170 -9.04 8.52 -9.40
CA THR A 170 -9.22 9.78 -8.69
C THR A 170 -8.03 10.06 -7.77
N TRP A 171 -7.69 11.34 -7.63
CA TRP A 171 -6.67 11.77 -6.69
C TRP A 171 -7.13 11.59 -5.24
N ARG A 172 -6.28 10.98 -4.43
CA ARG A 172 -6.57 10.65 -3.04
C ARG A 172 -5.38 10.97 -2.15
N THR A 173 -5.65 11.13 -0.86
CA THR A 173 -4.62 11.18 0.18
C THR A 173 -4.61 9.84 0.90
N PHE A 174 -3.43 9.31 1.19
CA PHE A 174 -3.33 8.05 1.93
C PHE A 174 -3.55 8.28 3.43
N PRO A 175 -4.49 7.58 4.07
CA PRO A 175 -4.67 7.61 5.51
C PRO A 175 -3.79 6.56 6.19
N THR A 176 -3.01 6.96 7.18
CA THR A 176 -2.36 6.01 8.09
C THR A 176 -3.27 5.79 9.29
N VAL A 177 -3.98 4.68 9.29
CA VAL A 177 -4.90 4.27 10.36
C VAL A 177 -4.14 3.48 11.40
N ARG A 178 -4.46 3.74 12.68
CA ARG A 178 -3.99 2.98 13.84
C ARG A 178 -5.13 2.84 14.83
N CYS A 179 -5.32 1.65 15.38
CA CYS A 179 -6.25 1.41 16.48
C CYS A 179 -5.47 1.03 17.75
N GLU A 180 -5.88 1.55 18.92
CA GLU A 180 -5.29 1.15 20.20
C GLU A 180 -5.68 -0.29 20.54
N ARG A 181 -6.91 -0.67 20.24
CA ARG A 181 -7.47 -2.01 20.43
C ARG A 181 -7.93 -2.55 19.09
N TRP A 182 -7.71 -3.84 18.86
CA TRP A 182 -8.13 -4.53 17.66
C TRP A 182 -9.25 -5.52 17.93
N ALA A 183 -9.51 -5.83 19.20
CA ALA A 183 -10.53 -6.79 19.60
C ALA A 183 -11.43 -6.21 20.71
N HIS A 184 -12.69 -6.63 20.68
CA HIS A 184 -13.69 -6.37 21.72
C HIS A 184 -14.70 -7.50 21.73
N GLU A 185 -14.86 -8.14 22.90
CA GLU A 185 -15.73 -9.33 23.05
C GLU A 185 -15.40 -10.39 21.99
N ASN A 186 -16.35 -10.66 21.06
CA ASN A 186 -16.16 -11.59 19.95
C ASN A 186 -15.87 -10.90 18.60
N ILE A 187 -15.61 -9.59 18.58
CA ILE A 187 -15.31 -8.81 17.38
C ILE A 187 -13.80 -8.55 17.30
N VAL A 188 -13.20 -8.77 16.13
CA VAL A 188 -11.79 -8.44 15.87
C VAL A 188 -11.66 -7.68 14.55
N LEU A 189 -10.87 -6.58 14.57
CA LEU A 189 -10.44 -5.88 13.36
C LEU A 189 -9.22 -6.59 12.77
N LEU A 190 -9.16 -6.71 11.43
CA LEU A 190 -8.09 -7.39 10.72
C LEU A 190 -7.67 -6.62 9.47
N GLY A 191 -6.37 -6.50 9.22
CA GLY A 191 -5.82 -5.79 8.06
C GLY A 191 -6.11 -4.29 8.09
N ASP A 192 -6.52 -3.71 6.96
CA ASP A 192 -6.71 -2.27 6.81
C ASP A 192 -7.83 -1.68 7.69
N SER A 193 -8.73 -2.51 8.22
CA SER A 193 -9.70 -2.07 9.22
C SER A 193 -9.05 -1.74 10.57
N ALA A 194 -7.96 -2.44 10.93
CA ALA A 194 -7.22 -2.24 12.17
C ALA A 194 -6.08 -1.24 12.01
N HIS A 195 -5.36 -1.33 10.90
CA HIS A 195 -4.14 -0.55 10.66
C HIS A 195 -3.78 -0.52 9.18
N THR A 196 -3.31 0.62 8.68
CA THR A 196 -2.82 0.75 7.30
C THR A 196 -1.33 1.04 7.27
N ALA A 197 -0.67 0.64 6.20
CA ALA A 197 0.72 0.98 5.92
C ALA A 197 0.83 1.57 4.51
N HIS A 198 1.55 2.69 4.37
CA HIS A 198 1.67 3.40 3.09
C HIS A 198 2.19 2.48 1.98
N PHE A 199 1.64 2.64 0.77
CA PHE A 199 1.93 1.78 -0.38
C PHE A 199 3.41 1.83 -0.84
N SER A 200 4.17 2.87 -0.48
CA SER A 200 5.58 3.04 -0.88
C SER A 200 6.53 1.92 -0.45
N ILE A 201 6.11 1.03 0.44
CA ILE A 201 6.86 -0.18 0.82
C ILE A 201 6.20 -1.48 0.36
N GLY A 202 5.04 -1.42 -0.33
CA GLY A 202 4.37 -2.56 -0.93
C GLY A 202 3.95 -3.67 0.05
N SER A 203 3.56 -3.33 1.28
CA SER A 203 3.38 -4.36 2.33
C SER A 203 1.95 -4.51 2.86
N GLY A 204 0.97 -3.72 2.39
CA GLY A 204 -0.40 -3.74 2.94
C GLY A 204 -1.07 -5.11 2.85
N THR A 205 -1.12 -5.70 1.66
CA THR A 205 -1.73 -7.04 1.45
C THR A 205 -1.01 -8.12 2.25
N LYS A 206 0.34 -8.11 2.27
CA LYS A 206 1.13 -9.05 3.08
C LYS A 206 0.81 -8.92 4.56
N LEU A 207 0.66 -7.69 5.05
CA LEU A 207 0.35 -7.42 6.46
C LEU A 207 -1.00 -8.02 6.85
N ALA A 208 -2.03 -7.84 6.01
CA ALA A 208 -3.36 -8.42 6.23
C ALA A 208 -3.34 -9.97 6.21
N MET A 209 -2.56 -10.58 5.32
CA MET A 209 -2.38 -12.04 5.29
C MET A 209 -1.65 -12.57 6.54
N GLU A 210 -0.66 -11.84 7.02
CA GLU A 210 0.04 -12.17 8.26
C GLU A 210 -0.88 -12.06 9.48
N ASP A 211 -1.78 -11.07 9.49
CA ASP A 211 -2.79 -10.94 10.54
C ASP A 211 -3.74 -12.13 10.56
N ALA A 212 -4.26 -12.54 9.39
CA ALA A 212 -5.13 -13.70 9.27
C ALA A 212 -4.42 -14.98 9.76
N THR A 213 -3.16 -15.17 9.36
CA THR A 213 -2.35 -16.29 9.79
C THR A 213 -2.13 -16.30 11.31
N ALA A 214 -1.83 -15.14 11.88
CA ALA A 214 -1.60 -15.01 13.32
C ALA A 214 -2.90 -15.22 14.13
N LEU A 215 -4.05 -14.77 13.61
CA LEU A 215 -5.34 -15.00 14.23
C LEU A 215 -5.64 -16.51 14.31
N VAL A 216 -5.48 -17.22 13.19
CA VAL A 216 -5.64 -18.69 13.15
C VAL A 216 -4.70 -19.37 14.14
N LYS A 217 -3.43 -18.96 14.16
CA LYS A 217 -2.43 -19.53 15.08
C LYS A 217 -2.82 -19.30 16.55
N ALA A 218 -3.32 -18.12 16.89
CA ALA A 218 -3.79 -17.83 18.25
C ALA A 218 -4.92 -18.79 18.67
N PHE A 219 -5.88 -19.09 17.79
CA PHE A 219 -6.93 -20.06 18.07
C PHE A 219 -6.42 -21.50 18.15
N GLN A 220 -5.43 -21.88 17.35
CA GLN A 220 -4.79 -23.20 17.45
C GLN A 220 -4.06 -23.40 18.78
N GLU A 221 -3.45 -22.37 19.32
CA GLU A 221 -2.67 -22.42 20.57
C GLU A 221 -3.56 -22.31 21.82
N ASN A 222 -4.62 -21.50 21.78
CA ASN A 222 -5.48 -21.21 22.96
C ASN A 222 -6.83 -21.94 22.93
N GLY A 223 -7.20 -22.55 21.80
CA GLY A 223 -8.50 -23.22 21.63
C GLY A 223 -9.65 -22.23 21.34
N LEU A 224 -10.87 -22.77 21.22
CA LEU A 224 -12.08 -22.06 20.85
C LEU A 224 -12.94 -21.63 22.05
N ASN A 225 -12.61 -22.09 23.28
CA ASN A 225 -13.45 -21.87 24.46
C ASN A 225 -13.29 -20.48 25.10
N ASP A 226 -12.16 -19.82 24.86
CA ASP A 226 -11.88 -18.46 25.35
C ASP A 226 -11.57 -17.55 24.15
N VAL A 227 -12.60 -17.13 23.45
CA VAL A 227 -12.49 -16.22 22.29
C VAL A 227 -11.80 -14.91 22.70
N LYS A 228 -12.21 -14.31 23.82
CA LYS A 228 -11.67 -13.04 24.29
C LYS A 228 -10.16 -13.13 24.55
N GLY A 229 -9.73 -14.10 25.35
CA GLY A 229 -8.31 -14.28 25.66
C GLY A 229 -7.48 -14.59 24.41
N THR A 230 -8.04 -15.36 23.47
CA THR A 230 -7.40 -15.67 22.19
C THR A 230 -7.22 -14.41 21.32
N LEU A 231 -8.20 -13.50 21.27
CA LEU A 231 -8.10 -12.26 20.52
C LEU A 231 -7.09 -11.29 21.17
N GLU A 232 -7.00 -11.27 22.49
CA GLU A 232 -5.96 -10.50 23.20
C GLU A 232 -4.56 -11.04 22.89
N ALA A 233 -4.38 -12.36 22.86
CA ALA A 233 -3.13 -13.02 22.46
C ALA A 233 -2.76 -12.71 20.99
N TYR A 234 -3.72 -12.76 20.07
CA TYR A 234 -3.53 -12.34 18.68
C TYR A 234 -3.00 -10.92 18.57
N GLN A 235 -3.68 -9.94 19.19
CA GLN A 235 -3.24 -8.55 19.17
C GLN A 235 -1.85 -8.38 19.76
N ALA A 236 -1.54 -9.02 20.87
CA ALA A 236 -0.23 -8.97 21.53
C ALA A 236 0.88 -9.49 20.60
N ALA A 237 0.64 -10.61 19.92
CA ALA A 237 1.59 -11.23 18.99
C ALA A 237 1.88 -10.35 17.77
N ARG A 238 0.84 -9.69 17.20
CA ARG A 238 0.97 -8.94 15.95
C ARG A 238 1.39 -7.48 16.11
N ARG A 239 1.00 -6.86 17.20
CA ARG A 239 1.12 -5.41 17.40
C ARG A 239 2.53 -4.87 17.18
N VAL A 240 3.55 -5.56 17.68
CA VAL A 240 4.94 -5.14 17.58
C VAL A 240 5.42 -5.10 16.13
N ASP A 241 5.10 -6.12 15.35
CA ASP A 241 5.52 -6.20 13.95
C ASP A 241 4.77 -5.21 13.07
N VAL A 242 3.48 -5.01 13.33
CA VAL A 242 2.68 -3.97 12.67
C VAL A 242 3.25 -2.58 12.92
N ILE A 243 3.55 -2.23 14.18
CA ILE A 243 4.13 -0.93 14.54
C ILE A 243 5.49 -0.73 13.85
N LYS A 244 6.35 -1.75 13.82
CA LYS A 244 7.65 -1.69 13.11
C LYS A 244 7.45 -1.43 11.62
N LEU A 245 6.49 -2.12 11.00
CA LEU A 245 6.20 -1.96 9.58
C LEU A 245 5.60 -0.59 9.29
N GLN A 246 4.63 -0.13 10.07
CA GLN A 246 4.05 1.21 9.95
C GLN A 246 5.13 2.30 10.09
N LYS A 247 6.07 2.14 11.02
CA LYS A 247 7.19 3.06 11.18
C LYS A 247 8.10 3.10 9.94
N ALA A 248 8.40 1.94 9.35
CA ALA A 248 9.18 1.87 8.13
C ALA A 248 8.43 2.49 6.93
N ALA A 249 7.12 2.23 6.81
CA ALA A 249 6.26 2.83 5.80
C ALA A 249 6.17 4.35 5.96
N GLN A 250 6.04 4.83 7.19
CA GLN A 250 6.03 6.26 7.52
C GLN A 250 7.34 6.94 7.11
N THR A 251 8.47 6.33 7.45
CA THR A 251 9.80 6.87 7.09
C THR A 251 9.99 6.91 5.56
N SER A 252 9.51 5.89 4.84
CA SER A 252 9.52 5.88 3.38
C SER A 252 8.62 6.95 2.78
N LEU A 253 7.41 7.10 3.29
CA LEU A 253 6.46 8.13 2.89
C LEU A 253 7.02 9.54 3.08
N GLU A 254 7.60 9.84 4.24
CA GLU A 254 8.22 11.12 4.55
C GLU A 254 9.40 11.44 3.61
N TRP A 255 10.09 10.41 3.13
CA TRP A 255 11.12 10.56 2.12
C TRP A 255 10.50 11.04 0.79
N PHE A 256 9.39 10.43 0.32
CA PHE A 256 8.69 10.87 -0.89
C PHE A 256 8.11 12.28 -0.76
N GLU A 257 7.54 12.62 0.39
CA GLU A 257 7.07 13.99 0.67
C GLU A 257 8.18 15.05 0.58
N ASN A 258 9.44 14.64 0.71
CA ASN A 258 10.60 15.52 0.67
C ASN A 258 11.59 15.16 -0.45
N ALA A 259 11.16 14.41 -1.46
CA ALA A 259 12.02 13.91 -2.52
C ALA A 259 12.74 15.02 -3.31
N GLU A 260 12.16 16.21 -3.39
CA GLU A 260 12.77 17.41 -3.98
C GLU A 260 14.17 17.71 -3.42
N ARG A 261 14.44 17.36 -2.18
CA ARG A 261 15.75 17.56 -1.53
C ARG A 261 16.85 16.67 -2.11
N TYR A 262 16.49 15.63 -2.82
CA TYR A 262 17.40 14.55 -3.21
C TYR A 262 17.58 14.45 -4.73
N VAL A 263 16.64 14.98 -5.54
CA VAL A 263 16.63 14.78 -6.99
C VAL A 263 17.83 15.38 -7.74
N HIS A 264 18.60 16.26 -7.10
CA HIS A 264 19.83 16.83 -7.66
C HIS A 264 21.12 16.16 -7.18
N GLN A 265 21.00 15.06 -6.43
CA GLN A 265 22.14 14.25 -6.04
C GLN A 265 22.74 13.50 -7.24
N THR A 266 24.00 13.03 -7.11
CA THR A 266 24.59 12.16 -8.12
C THR A 266 23.80 10.85 -8.23
N PRO A 267 23.88 10.13 -9.38
CA PRO A 267 23.13 8.90 -9.58
C PRO A 267 23.28 7.87 -8.46
N ALA A 268 24.51 7.62 -8.02
CA ALA A 268 24.77 6.68 -6.93
C ALA A 268 24.19 7.16 -5.60
N GLN A 269 24.32 8.44 -5.26
CA GLN A 269 23.77 9.01 -4.03
C GLN A 269 22.23 8.98 -4.03
N PHE A 270 21.59 9.36 -5.14
CA PHE A 270 20.14 9.35 -5.24
C PHE A 270 19.59 7.93 -5.12
N GLN A 271 20.16 6.99 -5.88
CA GLN A 271 19.74 5.58 -5.85
C GLN A 271 19.96 4.96 -4.46
N PHE A 272 21.10 5.19 -3.83
CA PHE A 272 21.36 4.74 -2.47
C PHE A 272 20.34 5.30 -1.49
N ASN A 273 20.07 6.60 -1.56
CA ASN A 273 19.09 7.28 -0.70
C ASN A 273 17.67 6.72 -0.88
N LEU A 274 17.24 6.53 -2.14
CA LEU A 274 15.95 5.92 -2.47
C LEU A 274 15.85 4.48 -1.96
N MET A 275 16.89 3.66 -2.12
CA MET A 275 16.88 2.26 -1.71
C MET A 275 16.86 2.08 -0.19
N THR A 276 17.54 2.95 0.54
CA THR A 276 17.65 2.89 2.00
C THR A 276 16.59 3.72 2.75
N ARG A 277 15.72 4.44 2.05
CA ARG A 277 14.74 5.41 2.59
C ARG A 277 13.90 4.90 3.75
N SER A 278 13.49 3.64 3.72
CA SER A 278 12.65 3.03 4.76
C SER A 278 13.44 2.53 5.97
N LYS A 279 14.77 2.61 5.95
CA LYS A 279 15.72 2.04 6.93
C LYS A 279 15.59 0.52 7.11
N ARG A 280 14.93 -0.19 6.19
CA ARG A 280 14.85 -1.66 6.15
C ARG A 280 15.98 -2.29 5.34
N ILE A 281 16.49 -1.56 4.36
CA ILE A 281 17.68 -1.92 3.59
C ILE A 281 18.81 -1.07 4.14
N THR A 282 19.88 -1.73 4.61
CA THR A 282 21.10 -1.10 5.10
C THR A 282 22.15 -1.05 4.00
N TYR A 283 23.26 -0.36 4.26
CA TYR A 283 24.44 -0.36 3.38
C TYR A 283 24.91 -1.79 3.10
N GLU A 284 25.08 -2.61 4.14
CA GLU A 284 25.55 -3.98 4.03
C GLU A 284 24.59 -4.86 3.22
N ASN A 285 23.28 -4.69 3.42
CA ASN A 285 22.29 -5.40 2.62
C ASN A 285 22.36 -5.00 1.13
N LEU A 286 22.59 -3.72 0.86
CA LEU A 286 22.68 -3.22 -0.51
C LEU A 286 23.99 -3.70 -1.18
N ALA A 287 25.10 -3.67 -0.46
CA ALA A 287 26.38 -4.18 -0.93
C ALA A 287 26.35 -5.68 -1.31
N LEU A 288 25.53 -6.48 -0.60
CA LEU A 288 25.30 -7.88 -0.95
C LEU A 288 24.42 -8.08 -2.18
N ARG A 289 23.47 -7.19 -2.41
CA ARG A 289 22.48 -7.28 -3.53
C ARG A 289 23.02 -6.66 -4.80
N ASP A 290 23.62 -5.51 -4.68
CA ASP A 290 24.13 -4.69 -5.78
C ASP A 290 25.48 -4.07 -5.41
N PRO A 291 26.56 -4.87 -5.48
CA PRO A 291 27.90 -4.38 -5.15
C PRO A 291 28.39 -3.23 -6.05
N ALA A 292 27.81 -3.08 -7.24
CA ALA A 292 28.19 -2.03 -8.17
C ALA A 292 27.62 -0.65 -7.79
N LEU A 293 26.57 -0.62 -6.97
CA LEU A 293 25.95 0.61 -6.50
C LEU A 293 26.65 1.18 -5.25
N VAL A 294 27.38 0.36 -4.50
CA VAL A 294 27.98 0.65 -3.20
C VAL A 294 29.49 0.51 -3.27
#